data_e80b4b563301db99c0c5c4d2ff51dde7
#
_entry.id   e80b4b563301db99c0c5c4d2ff51dde7
#
_cell.length_a   1.000
_cell.length_b   1.000
_cell.length_c   1.000
_cell.angle_alpha   90.00
_cell.angle_beta   90.00
_cell.angle_gamma   90.00
#
_symmetry.space_group_name_H-M   'P 1'
#
loop_
_entity.id
_entity.type
_entity.pdbx_description
1 polymer ?
#
loop_
_entity_poly.entity_id
_entity_poly.type
_entity_poly.pdbx_seq_one_letter_code
_entity_poly.pdbx_strand_id
1 'polypeptide(L)'
;MPTLETERLILRSLRKEDVDAMAQLFANPDFMRFSLGVFTDRQKTVDFIEKVMGWDRAGMPSQFAVVPRGEHAVIGYCGFHHHPEVPEEVEIGYRLHPDY
;
A
#
# COMPACT_ATOMS: atom_id res chain seq x y z
N MET A 1 8.48 -8.10 -5.80
CA MET A 1 7.73 -9.21 -5.17
C MET A 1 6.86 -9.91 -6.20
N PRO A 2 6.60 -11.20 -6.03
CA PRO A 2 5.72 -11.89 -6.96
C PRO A 2 4.28 -11.38 -6.86
N THR A 3 3.51 -11.58 -7.93
CA THR A 3 2.09 -11.30 -7.92
C THR A 3 1.37 -12.51 -7.31
N LEU A 4 0.48 -12.26 -6.36
CA LEU A 4 -0.32 -13.28 -5.71
C LEU A 4 -1.78 -13.10 -6.10
N GLU A 5 -2.50 -14.21 -6.26
CA GLU A 5 -3.90 -14.17 -6.64
C GLU A 5 -4.74 -15.01 -5.68
N THR A 6 -5.90 -14.46 -5.31
CA THR A 6 -6.94 -15.20 -4.58
C THR A 6 -8.19 -15.24 -5.47
N GLU A 7 -9.28 -15.83 -4.96
CA GLU A 7 -10.53 -15.86 -5.72
C GLU A 7 -11.04 -14.47 -6.08
N ARG A 8 -10.84 -13.48 -5.19
CA ARG A 8 -11.39 -12.14 -5.33
C ARG A 8 -10.37 -11.06 -5.60
N LEU A 9 -9.11 -11.30 -5.24
CA LEU A 9 -8.11 -10.24 -5.18
C LEU A 9 -6.85 -10.62 -5.96
N ILE A 10 -6.21 -9.60 -6.49
CA ILE A 10 -4.86 -9.68 -7.02
C ILE A 10 -3.99 -8.81 -6.13
N LEU A 11 -2.89 -9.38 -5.65
CA LEU A 11 -1.89 -8.67 -4.85
C LEU A 11 -0.64 -8.55 -5.70
N ARG A 12 -0.27 -7.33 -6.04
CA ARG A 12 0.91 -7.06 -6.87
C ARG A 12 1.77 -5.97 -6.25
N SER A 13 3.01 -5.85 -6.72
CA SER A 13 3.89 -4.79 -6.23
C SER A 13 3.28 -3.41 -6.49
N LEU A 14 3.40 -2.51 -5.52
CA LEU A 14 3.05 -1.10 -5.72
C LEU A 14 4.00 -0.50 -6.75
N ARG A 15 3.49 0.41 -7.55
CA ARG A 15 4.25 1.06 -8.62
C ARG A 15 3.83 2.52 -8.74
N LYS A 16 4.65 3.28 -9.49
CA LYS A 16 4.49 4.71 -9.63
C LYS A 16 3.11 5.12 -10.15
N GLU A 17 2.53 4.32 -11.02
CA GLU A 17 1.22 4.56 -11.59
C GLU A 17 0.09 4.49 -10.57
N ASP A 18 0.35 3.94 -9.38
CA ASP A 18 -0.64 3.82 -8.32
C ASP A 18 -0.83 5.10 -7.50
N VAL A 19 -0.05 6.16 -7.77
CA VAL A 19 -0.09 7.40 -6.98
C VAL A 19 -1.49 7.99 -6.90
N ASP A 20 -2.20 8.10 -8.02
CA ASP A 20 -3.53 8.71 -8.02
C ASP A 20 -4.52 7.93 -7.15
N ALA A 21 -4.57 6.62 -7.30
CA ALA A 21 -5.47 5.77 -6.52
C ALA A 21 -5.10 5.80 -5.04
N MET A 22 -3.82 5.71 -4.72
CA MET A 22 -3.36 5.73 -3.33
C MET A 22 -3.59 7.09 -2.68
N ALA A 23 -3.44 8.20 -3.43
CA ALA A 23 -3.71 9.53 -2.92
C ALA A 23 -5.18 9.68 -2.51
N GLN A 24 -6.10 9.12 -3.28
CA GLN A 24 -7.51 9.13 -2.93
C GLN A 24 -7.78 8.31 -1.67
N LEU A 25 -7.15 7.17 -1.51
CA LEU A 25 -7.28 6.34 -0.31
C LEU A 25 -6.74 7.06 0.92
N PHE A 26 -5.56 7.66 0.83
CA PHE A 26 -4.96 8.37 1.95
C PHE A 26 -5.74 9.63 2.34
N ALA A 27 -6.55 10.18 1.45
CA ALA A 27 -7.43 11.31 1.75
C ALA A 27 -8.79 10.89 2.30
N ASN A 28 -9.08 9.60 2.33
CA ASN A 28 -10.36 9.08 2.81
C ASN A 28 -10.31 8.88 4.32
N PRO A 29 -11.17 9.57 5.12
CA PRO A 29 -11.13 9.47 6.58
C PRO A 29 -11.41 8.06 7.09
N ASP A 30 -12.29 7.32 6.45
CA ASP A 30 -12.62 5.95 6.88
C ASP A 30 -11.45 5.00 6.63
N PHE A 31 -10.77 5.15 5.50
CA PHE A 31 -9.58 4.36 5.19
C PHE A 31 -8.46 4.63 6.20
N MET A 32 -8.31 5.89 6.63
CA MET A 32 -7.25 6.33 7.54
C MET A 32 -7.69 6.37 9.01
N ARG A 33 -8.81 5.73 9.34
CA ARG A 33 -9.45 5.84 10.67
C ARG A 33 -8.52 5.53 11.84
N PHE A 34 -7.62 4.58 11.68
CA PHE A 34 -6.70 4.15 12.75
C PHE A 34 -5.28 4.69 12.56
N SER A 35 -5.13 5.72 11.74
CA SER A 35 -3.84 6.37 11.51
C SER A 35 -3.79 7.75 12.14
N LEU A 36 -2.69 8.47 11.92
CA LEU A 36 -2.49 9.81 12.46
C LEU A 36 -3.34 10.88 11.75
N GLY A 37 -4.21 10.48 10.85
CA GLY A 37 -5.06 11.39 10.10
C GLY A 37 -4.92 11.16 8.60
N VAL A 38 -5.69 11.92 7.81
CA VAL A 38 -5.65 11.80 6.36
C VAL A 38 -4.42 12.50 5.80
N PHE A 39 -3.94 12.00 4.66
CA PHE A 39 -2.90 12.68 3.88
C PHE A 39 -3.58 13.39 2.70
N THR A 40 -3.50 14.71 2.70
CA THR A 40 -4.00 15.52 1.58
C THR A 40 -2.85 16.00 0.69
N ASP A 41 -1.61 15.84 1.14
CA ASP A 41 -0.41 16.20 0.39
C ASP A 41 -0.01 15.04 -0.51
N ARG A 42 -0.15 15.25 -1.82
CA ARG A 42 0.21 14.24 -2.82
C ARG A 42 1.67 13.79 -2.70
N GLN A 43 2.57 14.68 -2.28
CA GLN A 43 3.98 14.35 -2.13
C GLN A 43 4.20 13.26 -1.08
N LYS A 44 3.39 13.24 0.00
CA LYS A 44 3.48 12.16 1.00
C LYS A 44 3.13 10.81 0.41
N THR A 45 2.16 10.77 -0.50
CA THR A 45 1.80 9.54 -1.20
C THR A 45 2.92 9.09 -2.12
N VAL A 46 3.52 10.02 -2.87
CA VAL A 46 4.66 9.73 -3.73
C VAL A 46 5.81 9.15 -2.90
N ASP A 47 6.13 9.79 -1.78
CA ASP A 47 7.21 9.34 -0.89
C ASP A 47 6.95 7.94 -0.35
N PHE A 48 5.72 7.64 0.03
CA PHE A 48 5.33 6.32 0.50
C PHE A 48 5.57 5.26 -0.58
N ILE A 49 5.10 5.52 -1.79
CA ILE A 49 5.24 4.57 -2.89
C ILE A 49 6.71 4.36 -3.25
N GLU A 50 7.49 5.44 -3.31
CA GLU A 50 8.92 5.33 -3.60
C GLU A 50 9.67 4.52 -2.55
N LYS A 51 9.33 4.72 -1.27
CA LYS A 51 9.92 3.95 -0.17
C LYS A 51 9.62 2.46 -0.32
N VAL A 52 8.35 2.13 -0.59
CA VAL A 52 7.91 0.74 -0.76
C VAL A 52 8.58 0.10 -1.98
N MET A 53 8.66 0.82 -3.09
CA MET A 53 9.35 0.35 -4.28
C MET A 53 10.84 0.13 -4.00
N GLY A 54 11.44 0.96 -3.17
CA GLY A 54 12.84 0.80 -2.77
C GLY A 54 13.08 -0.50 -2.00
N TRP A 55 12.19 -0.85 -1.09
CA TRP A 55 12.27 -2.12 -0.37
C TRP A 55 12.18 -3.29 -1.34
N ASP A 56 11.25 -3.23 -2.28
CA ASP A 56 11.04 -4.28 -3.27
C ASP A 56 12.29 -4.46 -4.14
N ARG A 57 12.87 -3.36 -4.63
CA ARG A 57 14.09 -3.41 -5.44
C ARG A 57 15.28 -3.99 -4.66
N ALA A 58 15.30 -3.76 -3.35
CA ALA A 58 16.37 -4.29 -2.49
C ALA A 58 16.15 -5.77 -2.12
N GLY A 59 15.09 -6.40 -2.61
CA GLY A 59 14.79 -7.79 -2.29
C GLY A 59 14.19 -7.98 -0.91
N MET A 60 13.76 -6.89 -0.26
CA MET A 60 13.14 -6.95 1.07
C MET A 60 11.64 -7.18 0.95
N PRO A 61 11.02 -7.84 1.93
CA PRO A 61 9.55 -7.90 1.97
C PRO A 61 8.97 -6.49 1.97
N SER A 62 7.93 -6.27 1.17
CA SER A 62 7.39 -4.95 0.94
C SER A 62 5.85 -4.99 0.94
N GLN A 63 5.23 -3.95 0.42
CA GLN A 63 3.78 -3.78 0.39
C GLN A 63 3.21 -4.17 -0.95
N PHE A 64 2.09 -4.87 -0.93
CA PHE A 64 1.32 -5.18 -2.14
C PHE A 64 0.21 -4.16 -2.33
N ALA A 65 -0.04 -3.79 -3.59
CA ALA A 65 -1.29 -3.16 -3.97
C ALA A 65 -2.37 -4.23 -4.03
N VAL A 66 -3.53 -3.94 -3.49
CA VAL A 66 -4.67 -4.85 -3.50
C VAL A 66 -5.66 -4.38 -4.56
N VAL A 67 -5.93 -5.26 -5.54
CA VAL A 67 -6.80 -4.96 -6.67
C VAL A 67 -7.86 -6.05 -6.77
N PRO A 68 -9.16 -5.70 -6.80
CA PRO A 68 -10.20 -6.71 -7.01
C PRO A 68 -10.05 -7.36 -8.37
N ARG A 69 -10.25 -8.68 -8.42
CA ARG A 69 -10.15 -9.41 -9.69
C ARG A 69 -11.19 -8.88 -10.67
N GLY A 70 -10.76 -8.60 -11.89
CA GLY A 70 -11.62 -8.04 -12.93
C GLY A 70 -11.72 -6.53 -12.93
N GLU A 71 -11.09 -5.86 -11.95
CA GLU A 71 -11.04 -4.41 -11.89
C GLU A 71 -9.58 -3.94 -12.01
N HIS A 72 -9.39 -2.63 -12.23
CA HIS A 72 -8.05 -2.05 -12.32
C HIS A 72 -7.76 -1.10 -11.16
N ALA A 73 -8.75 -0.85 -10.31
CA ALA A 73 -8.61 0.10 -9.21
C ALA A 73 -7.91 -0.53 -8.02
N VAL A 74 -6.92 0.18 -7.46
CA VAL A 74 -6.29 -0.20 -6.20
C VAL A 74 -7.24 0.19 -5.08
N ILE A 75 -7.63 -0.79 -4.25
CA ILE A 75 -8.57 -0.56 -3.14
C ILE A 75 -7.86 -0.56 -1.78
N GLY A 76 -6.55 -0.78 -1.77
CA GLY A 76 -5.81 -0.80 -0.52
C GLY A 76 -4.40 -1.35 -0.72
N TYR A 77 -3.77 -1.64 0.41
CA TYR A 77 -2.46 -2.26 0.40
C TYR A 77 -2.33 -3.21 1.59
N CYS A 78 -1.43 -4.18 1.44
CA CYS A 78 -1.10 -5.09 2.53
C CYS A 78 0.34 -5.56 2.38
N GLY A 79 0.94 -5.96 3.50
CA GLY A 79 2.29 -6.51 3.49
C GLY A 79 3.10 -6.05 4.68
N PHE A 80 4.35 -5.71 4.42
CA PHE A 80 5.35 -5.48 5.45
C PHE A 80 5.76 -4.02 5.51
N HIS A 81 5.91 -3.50 6.72
CA HIS A 81 6.40 -2.16 6.99
C HIS A 81 7.66 -2.25 7.84
N HIS A 82 8.73 -1.63 7.38
CA HIS A 82 10.02 -1.64 8.05
C HIS A 82 10.21 -0.36 8.86
N HIS A 83 10.75 -0.52 10.08
CA HIS A 83 11.02 0.60 10.97
C HIS A 83 12.54 0.86 11.02
N PRO A 84 12.99 2.04 10.59
CA PRO A 84 14.42 2.36 10.60
C PRO A 84 15.03 2.32 11.99
N GLU A 85 14.27 2.65 13.03
CA GLU A 85 14.75 2.70 14.42
C GLU A 85 14.99 1.30 14.98
N VAL A 86 14.31 0.28 14.46
CA VAL A 86 14.41 -1.10 14.92
C VAL A 86 14.49 -1.99 13.69
N PRO A 87 15.65 -2.07 13.01
CA PRO A 87 15.76 -2.75 11.72
C PRO A 87 15.39 -4.23 11.74
N GLU A 88 15.48 -4.89 12.89
CA GLU A 88 15.13 -6.30 13.03
C GLU A 88 13.63 -6.53 13.16
N GLU A 89 12.82 -5.48 13.35
CA GLU A 89 11.37 -5.59 13.45
C GLU A 89 10.70 -5.23 12.14
N VAL A 90 9.69 -6.02 11.78
CA VAL A 90 8.88 -5.80 10.59
C VAL A 90 7.42 -5.95 10.98
N GLU A 91 6.62 -4.93 10.72
CA GLU A 91 5.18 -5.00 10.93
C GLU A 91 4.48 -5.61 9.73
N ILE A 92 3.45 -6.41 9.99
CA ILE A 92 2.57 -6.94 8.96
C ILE A 92 1.21 -6.28 9.15
N GLY A 93 0.63 -5.77 8.07
CA GLY A 93 -0.67 -5.14 8.16
C GLY A 93 -1.34 -5.00 6.82
N TYR A 94 -2.58 -4.52 6.87
CA TYR A 94 -3.34 -4.25 5.64
C TYR A 94 -4.33 -3.12 5.88
N ARG A 95 -4.72 -2.46 4.80
CA ARG A 95 -5.81 -1.47 4.79
C ARG A 95 -6.57 -1.60 3.48
N LEU A 96 -7.89 -1.64 3.59
CA LEU A 96 -8.76 -1.74 2.44
C LEU A 96 -9.78 -0.60 2.46
N HIS A 97 -10.23 -0.20 1.27
CA HIS A 97 -11.32 0.77 1.13
C HIS A 97 -12.55 0.25 1.91
N PRO A 98 -13.28 1.14 2.61
CA PRO A 98 -14.40 0.70 3.46
C PRO A 98 -15.49 -0.09 2.74
N ASP A 99 -15.63 0.08 1.43
CA ASP A 99 -16.65 -0.61 0.63
C ASP A 99 -16.24 -2.05 0.27
N TYR A 100 -15.04 -2.48 0.69
CA TYR A 100 -14.52 -3.81 0.38
C TYR A 100 -14.13 -4.61 1.65
#